data_b67df01a763f972d9cd5e33a972b3fdd
#
_entry.id   b67df01a763f972d9cd5e33a972b3fdd
#
_cell.length_a   1.000
_cell.length_b   1.000
_cell.length_c   1.000
_cell.angle_alpha   90.00
_cell.angle_beta   90.00
_cell.angle_gamma   90.00
#
_symmetry.space_group_name_H-M   'P 1'
#
loop_
_entity.id
_entity.type
_entity.pdbx_description
1 polymer ?
#
loop_
_entity_poly.entity_id
_entity_poly.type
_entity_poly.pdbx_seq_one_letter_code
_entity_poly.pdbx_strand_id
1 'polypeptide(L)' 'MTTFNNDMTLSELAPGEFGIVKEFTDLEMSVKLMEMGCLPGESVTVSRVAPLGDPIAINVSGYQLSLRKFEASTIILQ' A
#
# COMPACT_ATOMS: atom_id res chain seq x y z
N MET A 1 24.96 15.61 -5.58
CA MET A 1 23.97 15.01 -6.42
C MET A 1 22.69 14.78 -5.66
N THR A 2 21.64 15.04 -6.29
CA THR A 2 20.36 14.83 -5.65
C THR A 2 20.01 13.38 -5.64
N THR A 3 19.69 12.89 -4.49
CA THR A 3 19.15 11.56 -4.40
C THR A 3 17.65 11.68 -4.59
N PHE A 4 17.18 11.05 -5.62
CA PHE A 4 15.75 11.03 -5.81
C PHE A 4 15.16 10.00 -4.89
N ASN A 5 14.23 10.43 -4.11
CA ASN A 5 13.45 9.52 -3.33
C ASN A 5 12.37 9.01 -4.26
N ASN A 6 12.61 7.85 -4.83
CA ASN A 6 11.64 7.24 -5.74
C ASN A 6 10.68 6.35 -5.01
N ASP A 7 10.55 6.55 -3.71
CA ASP A 7 9.64 5.73 -2.95
C ASP A 7 8.22 6.02 -3.38
N MET A 8 7.58 5.00 -3.92
CA MET A 8 6.16 5.08 -4.22
C MET A 8 5.39 4.55 -3.03
N THR A 9 4.23 5.13 -2.82
CA THR A 9 3.33 4.59 -1.83
C THR A 9 2.27 3.74 -2.53
N LEU A 10 1.64 2.87 -1.76
CA LEU A 10 0.60 2.02 -2.29
C LEU A 10 -0.54 2.84 -2.90
N SER A 11 -0.80 4.03 -2.36
CA SER A 11 -1.88 4.89 -2.85
C SER A 11 -1.65 5.39 -4.28
N GLU A 12 -0.42 5.26 -4.80
CA GLU A 12 -0.09 5.72 -6.13
C GLU A 12 -0.26 4.65 -7.20
N LEU A 13 -0.55 3.41 -6.80
CA LEU A 13 -0.72 2.33 -7.78
C LEU A 13 -2.09 2.38 -8.41
N ALA A 14 -2.13 2.06 -9.69
CA ALA A 14 -3.38 1.92 -10.43
C ALA A 14 -3.87 0.48 -10.35
N PRO A 15 -5.16 0.23 -10.65
CA PRO A 15 -5.67 -1.14 -10.68
C PRO A 15 -4.83 -2.02 -11.59
N GLY A 16 -4.50 -3.20 -11.09
CA GLY A 16 -3.67 -4.16 -11.81
C GLY A 16 -2.20 -4.03 -11.53
N GLU A 17 -1.77 -2.94 -10.93
CA GLU A 17 -0.36 -2.76 -10.57
C GLU A 17 -0.08 -3.35 -9.21
N PHE A 18 1.18 -3.72 -8.99
CA PHE A 18 1.56 -4.29 -7.71
C PHE A 18 2.90 -3.72 -7.26
N GLY A 19 3.19 -3.92 -5.99
CA GLY A 19 4.47 -3.53 -5.42
C GLY A 19 4.76 -4.41 -4.22
N ILE A 20 5.98 -4.29 -3.73
CA ILE A 20 6.42 -5.02 -2.55
C ILE A 20 6.49 -4.04 -1.40
N VAL A 21 5.88 -4.39 -0.28
CA VAL A 21 5.89 -3.51 0.90
C VAL A 21 7.32 -3.39 1.41
N LYS A 22 7.78 -2.16 1.59
CA LYS A 22 9.12 -1.89 2.09
C LYS A 22 9.08 -1.45 3.54
N GLU A 23 8.34 -0.40 3.82
CA GLU A 23 8.26 0.16 5.16
C GLU A 23 7.04 1.04 5.27
N PHE A 24 6.83 1.59 6.45
CA PHE A 24 5.68 2.43 6.75
C PHE A 24 6.16 3.79 7.25
N THR A 25 5.37 4.82 6.98
CA THR A 25 5.71 6.17 7.42
C THR A 25 5.09 6.54 8.75
N ASP A 26 4.15 5.73 9.23
CA ASP A 26 3.41 6.00 10.46
C ASP A 26 3.43 4.77 11.35
N LEU A 27 3.97 4.92 12.55
CA LEU A 27 4.16 3.78 13.43
C LEU A 27 2.85 3.15 13.89
N GLU A 28 1.89 3.98 14.28
CA GLU A 28 0.61 3.45 14.73
C GLU A 28 -0.14 2.74 13.60
N MET A 29 -0.10 3.35 12.43
CA MET A 29 -0.76 2.76 11.28
C MET A 29 -0.08 1.47 10.86
N SER A 30 1.24 1.38 11.04
CA SER A 30 1.97 0.18 10.65
C SER A 30 1.51 -1.04 11.43
N VAL A 31 1.21 -0.86 12.71
CA VAL A 31 0.74 -1.98 13.54
C VAL A 31 -0.58 -2.50 12.98
N LYS A 32 -1.50 -1.59 12.68
CA LYS A 32 -2.79 -1.97 12.12
C LYS A 32 -2.64 -2.68 10.78
N LEU A 33 -1.80 -2.11 9.91
CA LEU A 33 -1.64 -2.66 8.56
C LEU A 33 -0.95 -4.02 8.58
N MET A 34 0.04 -4.17 9.46
CA MET A 34 0.71 -5.47 9.59
C MET A 34 -0.23 -6.53 10.15
N GLU A 35 -1.12 -6.15 11.05
CA GLU A 35 -2.12 -7.08 11.56
C GLU A 35 -3.08 -7.53 10.46
N MET A 36 -3.27 -6.69 9.45
CA MET A 36 -4.11 -7.01 8.32
C MET A 36 -3.38 -7.83 7.26
N GLY A 37 -2.08 -8.04 7.41
CA GLY A 37 -1.30 -8.83 6.47
C GLY A 37 -0.35 -8.04 5.59
N CYS A 38 -0.32 -6.73 5.72
CA CYS A 38 0.58 -5.90 4.91
C CYS A 38 1.96 -5.87 5.55
N LEU A 39 2.70 -6.95 5.41
CA LEU A 39 4.01 -7.09 6.04
C LEU A 39 5.11 -6.68 5.08
N PRO A 40 6.21 -6.10 5.59
CA PRO A 40 7.36 -5.84 4.72
C PRO A 40 7.78 -7.10 3.99
N GLY A 41 8.01 -6.97 2.69
CA GLY A 41 8.36 -8.09 1.85
C GLY A 41 7.18 -8.73 1.16
N GLU A 42 5.96 -8.42 1.55
CA GLU A 42 4.77 -8.97 0.91
C GLU A 42 4.44 -8.22 -0.36
N SER A 43 3.95 -8.94 -1.35
CA SER A 43 3.49 -8.35 -2.59
C SER A 43 2.03 -7.92 -2.41
N VAL A 44 1.75 -6.68 -2.80
CA VAL A 44 0.41 -6.11 -2.71
C VAL A 44 -0.02 -5.68 -4.11
N THR A 45 -1.19 -6.12 -4.54
CA THR A 45 -1.73 -5.75 -5.84
C THR A 45 -2.99 -4.92 -5.64
N VAL A 46 -3.10 -3.81 -6.36
CA VAL A 46 -4.32 -3.02 -6.33
C VAL A 46 -5.31 -3.68 -7.27
N SER A 47 -6.47 -4.07 -6.75
CA SER A 47 -7.49 -4.71 -7.57
C SER A 47 -8.51 -3.70 -8.05
N ARG A 48 -8.76 -2.65 -7.27
CA ARG A 48 -9.79 -1.68 -7.62
C ARG A 48 -9.59 -0.39 -6.83
N VAL A 49 -9.90 0.72 -7.48
CA VAL A 49 -9.91 2.02 -6.82
C VAL A 49 -11.30 2.59 -7.00
N ALA A 50 -11.92 3.04 -5.92
CA ALA A 50 -13.26 3.62 -6.01
C ALA A 50 -13.23 4.88 -6.89
N PRO A 51 -14.39 5.27 -7.47
CA PRO A 51 -14.41 6.37 -8.43
C PRO A 51 -13.79 7.68 -7.95
N LEU A 52 -13.86 7.97 -6.66
CA LEU A 52 -13.26 9.19 -6.12
C LEU A 52 -11.85 8.95 -5.56
N GLY A 53 -11.28 7.78 -5.84
CA GLY A 53 -9.93 7.47 -5.39
C GLY A 53 -9.85 6.86 -4.01
N ASP A 54 -10.97 6.61 -3.35
CA ASP A 54 -11.00 6.14 -1.98
C ASP A 54 -12.33 5.44 -1.74
N PRO A 55 -12.36 4.22 -1.21
CA PRO A 55 -11.22 3.41 -0.76
C PRO A 55 -10.52 2.67 -1.89
N ILE A 56 -9.42 2.01 -1.54
CA ILE A 56 -8.60 1.24 -2.47
C ILE A 56 -8.70 -0.23 -2.06
N ALA A 57 -9.10 -1.08 -2.99
CA ALA A 57 -9.15 -2.52 -2.74
C ALA A 57 -7.85 -3.15 -3.19
N ILE A 58 -7.27 -3.96 -2.32
CA ILE A 58 -5.99 -4.60 -2.59
C ILE A 58 -6.08 -6.10 -2.32
N ASN A 59 -5.15 -6.83 -2.92
CA ASN A 59 -4.94 -8.24 -2.61
C ASN A 59 -3.57 -8.39 -2.00
N VAL A 60 -3.51 -9.05 -0.85
CA VAL A 60 -2.26 -9.35 -0.17
C VAL A 60 -2.39 -10.71 0.48
N SER A 61 -1.39 -11.57 0.26
CA SER A 61 -1.35 -12.92 0.83
C SER A 61 -2.64 -13.71 0.57
N GLY A 62 -3.24 -13.51 -0.59
CA GLY A 62 -4.46 -14.22 -0.96
C GLY A 62 -5.74 -13.63 -0.37
N TYR A 63 -5.64 -12.54 0.35
CA TYR A 63 -6.80 -11.87 0.94
C TYR A 63 -7.09 -10.58 0.22
N GLN A 64 -8.36 -10.23 0.15
CA GLN A 64 -8.77 -8.94 -0.39
C GLN A 64 -9.11 -8.02 0.78
N LEU A 65 -8.47 -6.86 0.77
CA LEU A 65 -8.65 -5.86 1.83
C LEU A 65 -9.07 -4.54 1.20
N SER A 66 -9.75 -3.73 1.98
CA SER A 66 -10.12 -2.38 1.55
C SER A 66 -9.41 -1.40 2.48
N LEU A 67 -8.61 -0.52 1.90
CA LEU A 67 -7.87 0.48 2.66
C LEU A 67 -8.36 1.87 2.30
N ARG A 68 -8.37 2.75 3.28
CA ARG A 68 -8.54 4.16 3.00
C ARG A 68 -7.30 4.67 2.28
N LYS A 69 -7.48 5.65 1.43
CA LYS A 69 -6.36 6.19 0.68
C LYS A 69 -5.25 6.67 1.61
N PHE A 70 -5.60 7.31 2.72
CA PHE A 70 -4.58 7.79 3.64
C PHE A 70 -3.80 6.64 4.28
N GLU A 71 -4.46 5.50 4.48
CA GLU A 71 -3.76 4.32 5.00
C GLU A 71 -2.76 3.80 3.97
N ALA A 72 -3.20 3.72 2.72
CA ALA A 72 -2.33 3.25 1.65
C ALA A 72 -1.15 4.21 1.44
N SER A 73 -1.34 5.49 1.71
CA SER A 73 -0.27 6.47 1.52
C SER A 73 0.85 6.32 2.55
N THR A 74 0.63 5.56 3.61
CA THR A 74 1.67 5.32 4.62
C THR A 74 2.51 4.09 4.30
N ILE A 75 2.16 3.33 3.26
CA ILE A 75 2.90 2.13 2.87
C ILE A 75 3.86 2.49 1.76
N ILE A 76 5.15 2.42 2.07
CA ILE A 76 6.20 2.67 1.09
C ILE A 76 6.52 1.35 0.39
N LEU A 77 6.61 1.40 -0.92
CA LEU A 77 6.90 0.22 -1.75
C LEU A 77 8.36 0.20 -2.17
N GLN A 78 8.85 -0.99 -2.42
CA GLN A 78 10.20 -1.15 -2.95
C GLN A 78 10.29 -0.71 -4.40
#